data_33833d9cc2de64c483fff16af05d9760
#
_entry.id   33833d9cc2de64c483fff16af05d9760
#
_cell.length_a   1.000
_cell.length_b   1.000
_cell.length_c   1.000
_cell.angle_alpha   90.00
_cell.angle_beta   90.00
_cell.angle_gamma   90.00
#
_symmetry.space_group_name_H-M   'P 1'
#
loop_
_entity.id
_entity.type
_entity.pdbx_description
1 polymer ?
#
loop_
_entity_poly.entity_id
_entity_poly.type
_entity_poly.pdbx_seq_one_letter_code
_entity_poly.pdbx_strand_id
1 'polypeptide(L)'
;MVPLMVGKIPNDKYHEYAKLLLPLFKDEKTVFVVSSDFCHWGQRFDYTHQFKDEPVIHKSIERLDKMGMSLIEAEDFKGFTEYIEETQNTICGRHPIQLLLALIEEAKKEGLGDFETKFVQYAQSEPVT
;
A
#
# COMPACT_ATOMS: atom_id res chain seq x y z
N MET A 1 -16.90 14.26 6.44
CA MET A 1 -15.86 13.22 6.48
C MET A 1 -16.49 11.90 6.89
N VAL A 2 -16.22 10.81 6.17
CA VAL A 2 -16.72 9.46 6.51
C VAL A 2 -15.50 8.58 6.81
N PRO A 3 -15.26 8.21 8.05
CA PRO A 3 -14.16 7.32 8.40
C PRO A 3 -14.52 5.87 8.05
N LEU A 4 -13.60 5.17 7.37
CA LEU A 4 -13.68 3.74 7.08
C LEU A 4 -12.50 3.04 7.76
N MET A 5 -12.79 2.14 8.67
CA MET A 5 -11.78 1.28 9.27
C MET A 5 -11.71 -0.02 8.46
N VAL A 6 -10.57 -0.21 7.78
CA VAL A 6 -10.35 -1.39 6.92
C VAL A 6 -9.60 -2.44 7.73
N GLY A 7 -10.29 -3.52 8.09
CA GLY A 7 -9.70 -4.70 8.72
C GLY A 7 -9.07 -5.65 7.70
N LYS A 8 -8.72 -6.84 8.16
CA LYS A 8 -8.18 -7.88 7.27
C LYS A 8 -9.25 -8.35 6.29
N ILE A 9 -8.96 -8.20 5.00
CA ILE A 9 -9.80 -8.66 3.90
C ILE A 9 -9.09 -9.85 3.23
N PRO A 10 -9.80 -10.95 2.93
CA PRO A 10 -9.24 -12.02 2.08
C PRO A 10 -8.86 -11.47 0.70
N ASN A 11 -7.74 -11.93 0.13
CA ASN A 11 -7.21 -11.37 -1.13
C ASN A 11 -8.19 -11.44 -2.30
N ASP A 12 -9.05 -12.45 -2.34
CA ASP A 12 -10.09 -12.64 -3.35
C ASP A 12 -11.33 -11.74 -3.17
N LYS A 13 -11.40 -10.96 -2.08
CA LYS A 13 -12.55 -10.11 -1.73
C LYS A 13 -12.31 -8.60 -1.95
N TYR A 14 -11.09 -8.17 -2.16
CA TYR A 14 -10.80 -6.74 -2.32
C TYR A 14 -11.57 -6.09 -3.47
N HIS A 15 -11.65 -6.74 -4.63
CA HIS A 15 -12.38 -6.21 -5.79
C HIS A 15 -13.91 -6.18 -5.57
N GLU A 16 -14.44 -7.11 -4.77
CA GLU A 16 -15.86 -7.08 -4.38
C GLU A 16 -16.18 -5.83 -3.53
N TYR A 17 -15.34 -5.54 -2.53
CA TYR A 17 -15.48 -4.31 -1.73
C TYR A 17 -15.20 -3.05 -2.55
N ALA A 18 -14.22 -3.09 -3.44
CA ALA A 18 -13.91 -1.97 -4.34
C ALA A 18 -15.13 -1.59 -5.21
N LYS A 19 -15.87 -2.56 -5.74
CA LYS A 19 -17.10 -2.31 -6.50
C LYS A 19 -18.16 -1.59 -5.69
N LEU A 20 -18.26 -1.86 -4.39
CA LEU A 20 -19.19 -1.14 -3.50
C LEU A 20 -18.80 0.34 -3.31
N LEU A 21 -17.50 0.65 -3.37
CA LEU A 21 -16.98 2.02 -3.24
C LEU A 21 -16.94 2.78 -4.57
N LEU A 22 -17.08 2.10 -5.69
CA LEU A 22 -16.97 2.68 -7.02
C LEU A 22 -17.93 3.86 -7.26
N PRO A 23 -19.19 3.85 -6.79
CA PRO A 23 -20.08 5.02 -6.90
C PRO A 23 -19.51 6.28 -6.24
N LEU A 24 -18.80 6.13 -5.11
CA LEU A 24 -18.13 7.25 -4.43
C LEU A 24 -16.90 7.72 -5.21
N PHE A 25 -16.20 6.81 -5.87
CA PHE A 25 -15.05 7.12 -6.72
C PHE A 25 -15.47 7.91 -7.98
N LYS A 26 -16.68 7.69 -8.48
CA LYS A 26 -17.26 8.43 -9.59
C LYS A 26 -17.72 9.85 -9.23
N ASP A 27 -17.95 10.11 -7.96
CA ASP A 27 -18.39 11.42 -7.47
C ASP A 27 -17.21 12.39 -7.41
N GLU A 28 -17.22 13.41 -8.27
CA GLU A 28 -16.17 14.44 -8.36
C GLU A 28 -15.96 15.23 -7.06
N LYS A 29 -16.89 15.16 -6.11
CA LYS A 29 -16.79 15.83 -4.82
C LYS A 29 -16.19 14.92 -3.73
N THR A 30 -15.93 13.66 -4.05
CA THR A 30 -15.36 12.69 -3.11
C THR A 30 -13.86 12.57 -3.29
N VAL A 31 -13.13 12.64 -2.19
CA VAL A 31 -11.68 12.39 -2.11
C VAL A 31 -11.43 11.24 -1.16
N PHE A 32 -10.65 10.26 -1.60
CA PHE A 32 -10.19 9.16 -0.76
C PHE A 32 -8.87 9.52 -0.11
N VAL A 33 -8.79 9.38 1.20
CA VAL A 33 -7.56 9.58 1.97
C VAL A 33 -7.24 8.26 2.66
N VAL A 34 -6.08 7.69 2.33
CA VAL A 34 -5.56 6.47 2.96
C VAL A 34 -4.42 6.84 3.90
N SER A 35 -4.57 6.51 5.18
CA SER A 35 -3.55 6.74 6.19
C SER A 35 -2.70 5.49 6.38
N SER A 36 -1.39 5.62 6.29
CA SER A 36 -0.44 4.52 6.52
C SER A 36 0.96 5.05 6.82
N ASP A 37 1.66 4.33 7.69
CA ASP A 37 3.11 4.32 7.71
C ASP A 37 3.63 3.08 6.99
N PHE A 38 4.89 3.13 6.52
CA PHE A 38 5.56 2.00 5.90
C PHE A 38 6.24 1.11 6.97
N CYS A 39 7.43 0.60 6.73
CA CYS A 39 8.06 -0.41 7.58
C CYS A 39 8.18 0.02 9.05
N HIS A 40 7.64 -0.79 9.95
CA HIS A 40 7.90 -0.75 11.39
C HIS A 40 8.95 -1.82 11.69
N TRP A 41 10.20 -1.43 11.86
CA TRP A 41 11.33 -2.33 12.00
C TRP A 41 11.81 -2.42 13.47
N GLY A 42 12.20 -3.61 13.90
CA GLY A 42 12.82 -3.85 15.19
C GLY A 42 12.09 -4.91 16.02
N GLN A 43 12.74 -5.36 17.10
CA GLN A 43 12.22 -6.43 17.96
C GLN A 43 10.83 -6.12 18.55
N ARG A 44 10.57 -4.86 18.89
CA ARG A 44 9.26 -4.45 19.43
C ARG A 44 8.09 -4.63 18.43
N PHE A 45 8.40 -4.74 17.14
CA PHE A 45 7.43 -4.96 16.08
C PHE A 45 7.44 -6.40 15.56
N ASP A 46 8.29 -7.26 16.16
CA ASP A 46 8.54 -8.63 15.69
C ASP A 46 8.92 -8.69 14.20
N TYR A 47 9.69 -7.69 13.74
CA TYR A 47 10.09 -7.57 12.35
C TYR A 47 11.51 -7.03 12.22
N THR A 48 12.41 -7.87 11.72
CA THR A 48 13.84 -7.56 11.56
C THR A 48 14.37 -7.99 10.20
N HIS A 49 13.51 -7.90 9.18
CA HIS A 49 13.90 -8.25 7.81
C HIS A 49 15.07 -7.38 7.34
N GLN A 50 16.07 -8.01 6.75
CA GLN A 50 17.21 -7.35 6.14
C GLN A 50 17.66 -8.12 4.91
N PHE A 51 17.94 -7.41 3.82
CA PHE A 51 18.52 -8.03 2.63
C PHE A 51 19.96 -8.47 2.92
N LYS A 52 20.30 -9.70 2.53
CA LYS A 52 21.64 -10.29 2.78
C LYS A 52 22.78 -9.52 2.10
N ASP A 53 22.49 -8.86 1.00
CA ASP A 53 23.41 -8.06 0.20
C ASP A 53 23.45 -6.58 0.60
N GLU A 54 22.64 -6.17 1.59
CA GLU A 54 22.63 -4.79 2.12
C GLU A 54 22.94 -4.82 3.64
N PRO A 55 24.19 -4.56 4.03
CA PRO A 55 24.61 -4.65 5.42
C PRO A 55 24.12 -3.48 6.30
N VAL A 56 23.65 -2.40 5.69
CA VAL A 56 23.17 -1.21 6.39
C VAL A 56 21.66 -1.29 6.59
N ILE A 57 21.22 -1.42 7.85
CA ILE A 57 19.81 -1.70 8.18
C ILE A 57 18.86 -0.65 7.59
N HIS A 58 19.10 0.63 7.82
CA HIS A 58 18.19 1.68 7.33
C HIS A 58 18.14 1.74 5.79
N LYS A 59 19.19 1.35 5.08
CA LYS A 59 19.18 1.24 3.62
C LYS A 59 18.40 0.00 3.16
N SER A 60 18.51 -1.08 3.91
CA SER A 60 17.69 -2.28 3.66
C SER A 60 16.20 -1.98 3.84
N ILE A 61 15.84 -1.22 4.86
CA ILE A 61 14.47 -0.73 5.09
C ILE A 61 14.02 0.17 3.93
N GLU A 62 14.84 1.14 3.53
CA GLU A 62 14.54 2.02 2.39
C GLU A 62 14.30 1.24 1.10
N ARG A 63 15.15 0.26 0.80
CA ARG A 63 14.99 -0.63 -0.36
C ARG A 63 13.67 -1.38 -0.30
N LEU A 64 13.34 -1.95 0.86
CA LEU A 64 12.10 -2.68 1.08
C LEU A 64 10.87 -1.79 0.85
N ASP A 65 10.85 -0.61 1.44
CA ASP A 65 9.75 0.34 1.28
C ASP A 65 9.61 0.82 -0.16
N LYS A 66 10.73 1.12 -0.83
CA LYS A 66 10.73 1.53 -2.25
C LYS A 66 10.20 0.46 -3.20
N MET A 67 10.39 -0.82 -2.88
CA MET A 67 9.76 -1.91 -3.64
C MET A 67 8.23 -1.80 -3.56
N GLY A 68 7.68 -1.64 -2.36
CA GLY A 68 6.23 -1.43 -2.17
C GLY A 68 5.73 -0.15 -2.83
N MET A 69 6.47 0.95 -2.71
CA MET A 69 6.15 2.23 -3.34
C MET A 69 6.06 2.10 -4.87
N SER A 70 7.01 1.41 -5.50
CA SER A 70 7.01 1.21 -6.96
C SER A 70 5.80 0.42 -7.44
N LEU A 71 5.34 -0.56 -6.67
CA LEU A 71 4.14 -1.34 -6.99
C LEU A 71 2.86 -0.50 -6.84
N ILE A 72 2.83 0.39 -5.84
CA ILE A 72 1.73 1.34 -5.66
C ILE A 72 1.71 2.36 -6.80
N GLU A 73 2.87 2.90 -7.20
CA GLU A 73 2.97 3.81 -8.35
C GLU A 73 2.55 3.15 -9.67
N ALA A 74 2.85 1.87 -9.82
CA ALA A 74 2.38 1.07 -10.96
C ALA A 74 0.89 0.71 -10.87
N GLU A 75 0.23 1.04 -9.75
CA GLU A 75 -1.17 0.70 -9.48
C GLU A 75 -1.44 -0.81 -9.61
N ASP A 76 -0.44 -1.61 -9.23
CA ASP A 76 -0.42 -3.07 -9.34
C ASP A 76 -0.92 -3.72 -8.04
N PHE A 77 -2.21 -3.98 -7.96
CA PHE A 77 -2.83 -4.66 -6.82
C PHE A 77 -2.22 -6.04 -6.56
N LYS A 78 -2.04 -6.83 -7.62
CA LYS A 78 -1.52 -8.20 -7.49
C LYS A 78 -0.07 -8.18 -7.02
N GLY A 79 0.78 -7.41 -7.67
CA GLY A 79 2.19 -7.28 -7.29
C GLY A 79 2.37 -6.77 -5.86
N PHE A 80 1.58 -5.77 -5.44
CA PHE A 80 1.63 -5.28 -4.07
C PHE A 80 1.17 -6.34 -3.04
N THR A 81 0.14 -7.11 -3.38
CA THR A 81 -0.34 -8.22 -2.53
C THR A 81 0.74 -9.30 -2.37
N GLU A 82 1.36 -9.73 -3.47
CA GLU A 82 2.47 -10.69 -3.47
C GLU A 82 3.66 -10.16 -2.67
N TYR A 83 4.03 -8.90 -2.86
CA TYR A 83 5.09 -8.23 -2.09
C TYR A 83 4.83 -8.28 -0.57
N ILE A 84 3.59 -7.98 -0.12
CA ILE A 84 3.24 -8.07 1.30
C ILE A 84 3.31 -9.51 1.81
N GLU A 85 2.88 -10.49 1.03
CA GLU A 85 2.94 -11.91 1.40
C GLU A 85 4.38 -12.41 1.51
N GLU A 86 5.24 -12.04 0.58
CA GLU A 86 6.64 -12.47 0.54
C GLU A 86 7.52 -11.80 1.60
N THR A 87 7.37 -10.50 1.77
CA THR A 87 8.24 -9.71 2.64
C THR A 87 7.71 -9.58 4.06
N GLN A 88 6.41 -9.75 4.26
CA GLN A 88 5.72 -9.47 5.53
C GLN A 88 5.96 -8.05 6.04
N ASN A 89 6.27 -7.09 5.12
CA ASN A 89 6.51 -5.71 5.53
C ASN A 89 5.36 -5.17 6.38
N THR A 90 5.73 -4.54 7.48
CA THR A 90 4.82 -4.08 8.53
C THR A 90 4.12 -2.77 8.19
N ILE A 91 3.75 -2.58 6.93
CA ILE A 91 2.94 -1.43 6.48
C ILE A 91 1.59 -1.46 7.17
N CYS A 92 1.33 -0.50 8.08
CA CYS A 92 0.10 -0.53 8.90
C CYS A 92 -1.16 -0.34 8.05
N GLY A 93 -1.10 0.45 7.01
CA GLY A 93 -2.19 0.69 6.07
C GLY A 93 -2.22 -0.24 4.86
N ARG A 94 -1.59 -1.41 4.89
CA ARG A 94 -1.56 -2.33 3.75
C ARG A 94 -2.94 -2.71 3.23
N HIS A 95 -3.91 -2.93 4.12
CA HIS A 95 -5.28 -3.30 3.73
C HIS A 95 -6.04 -2.15 3.03
N PRO A 96 -6.07 -0.92 3.55
CA PRO A 96 -6.69 0.17 2.81
C PRO A 96 -5.92 0.54 1.52
N ILE A 97 -4.59 0.37 1.48
CA ILE A 97 -3.82 0.54 0.23
C ILE A 97 -4.25 -0.51 -0.81
N GLN A 98 -4.34 -1.79 -0.43
CA GLN A 98 -4.82 -2.84 -1.32
C GLN A 98 -6.25 -2.57 -1.81
N LEU A 99 -7.12 -2.08 -0.94
CA LEU A 99 -8.48 -1.72 -1.31
C LEU A 99 -8.51 -0.55 -2.31
N LEU A 100 -7.66 0.47 -2.12
CA LEU A 100 -7.54 1.57 -3.07
C LEU A 100 -7.00 1.10 -4.42
N LEU A 101 -5.99 0.25 -4.45
CA LEU A 101 -5.45 -0.32 -5.69
C LEU A 101 -6.51 -1.14 -6.44
N ALA A 102 -7.27 -1.97 -5.74
CA ALA A 102 -8.40 -2.70 -6.31
C ALA A 102 -9.48 -1.74 -6.86
N LEU A 103 -9.76 -0.65 -6.16
CA LEU A 103 -10.72 0.38 -6.60
C LEU A 103 -10.25 1.09 -7.89
N ILE A 104 -8.97 1.41 -7.99
CA ILE A 104 -8.37 1.98 -9.21
C ILE A 104 -8.49 0.99 -10.37
N GLU A 105 -8.22 -0.29 -10.16
CA GLU A 105 -8.39 -1.32 -11.20
C GLU A 105 -9.85 -1.43 -11.66
N GLU A 106 -10.82 -1.45 -10.75
CA GLU A 106 -12.24 -1.48 -11.09
C GLU A 106 -12.68 -0.20 -11.82
N ALA A 107 -12.17 0.97 -11.43
CA ALA A 107 -12.43 2.23 -12.09
C ALA A 107 -11.90 2.23 -13.53
N LYS A 108 -10.69 1.71 -13.76
CA LYS A 108 -10.13 1.54 -15.12
C LYS A 108 -10.96 0.60 -15.98
N LYS A 109 -11.42 -0.53 -15.42
CA LYS A 109 -12.30 -1.47 -16.14
C LYS A 109 -13.60 -0.82 -16.59
N GLU A 110 -14.14 0.12 -15.82
CA GLU A 110 -15.33 0.88 -16.19
C GLU A 110 -15.05 2.11 -17.08
N GLY A 111 -13.81 2.32 -17.49
CA GLY A 111 -13.43 3.43 -18.37
C GLY A 111 -13.50 4.80 -17.71
N LEU A 112 -13.30 4.90 -16.40
CA LEU A 112 -13.33 6.17 -15.66
C LEU A 112 -12.06 7.03 -15.87
N GLY A 113 -11.15 6.60 -16.71
CA GLY A 113 -9.94 7.31 -17.10
C GLY A 113 -8.66 6.59 -16.68
N ASP A 114 -7.54 7.25 -16.99
CA ASP A 114 -6.21 6.86 -16.55
C ASP A 114 -5.87 7.63 -15.27
N PHE A 115 -5.18 6.96 -14.37
CA PHE A 115 -4.73 7.53 -13.10
C PHE A 115 -3.22 7.56 -13.08
N GLU A 116 -2.64 8.54 -12.41
CA GLU A 116 -1.23 8.63 -12.15
C GLU A 116 -1.00 8.67 -10.63
N THR A 117 -0.31 7.66 -10.13
CA THR A 117 0.08 7.58 -8.72
C THR A 117 1.55 7.88 -8.59
N LYS A 118 1.91 8.80 -7.67
CA LYS A 118 3.28 9.24 -7.48
C LYS A 118 3.60 9.49 -6.01
N PHE A 119 4.69 8.92 -5.55
CA PHE A 119 5.26 9.29 -4.25
C PHE A 119 6.03 10.60 -4.36
N VAL A 120 5.70 11.55 -3.49
CA VAL A 120 6.31 12.87 -3.51
C VAL A 120 7.53 12.98 -2.59
N GLN A 121 7.61 12.13 -1.56
CA GLN A 121 8.70 12.12 -0.60
C GLN A 121 8.76 10.79 0.14
N TYR A 122 9.98 10.37 0.50
CA TYR A 122 10.25 9.29 1.43
C TYR A 122 11.12 9.80 2.58
N ALA A 123 10.80 9.39 3.81
CA ALA A 123 11.62 9.67 4.98
C ALA A 123 11.48 8.54 6.00
N GLN A 124 12.48 8.40 6.84
CA GLN A 124 12.48 7.54 8.03
C GLN A 124 12.52 8.41 9.27
N SER A 125 11.90 7.97 10.38
CA SER A 125 11.90 8.72 11.63
C SER A 125 13.33 8.92 12.18
N GLU A 126 14.13 7.85 12.06
CA GLU A 126 15.55 7.82 12.40
C GLU A 126 16.25 6.68 11.67
N PRO A 127 17.55 6.80 11.34
CA PRO A 127 18.29 5.69 10.74
C PRO A 127 18.54 4.61 11.79
N VAL A 128 18.01 3.41 11.53
CA VAL A 128 18.29 2.22 12.36
C VAL A 128 19.71 1.73 12.08
N THR A 129 20.45 1.50 13.14
CA THR A 129 21.85 1.02 13.12
C THR A 129 22.00 -0.35 13.76
#